data_f2c6805c5edda55a59bbe0db95b36c85
#
_entry.id   f2c6805c5edda55a59bbe0db95b36c85
#
_cell.length_a   1.000
_cell.length_b   1.000
_cell.length_c   1.000
_cell.angle_alpha   90.00
_cell.angle_beta   90.00
_cell.angle_gamma   90.00
#
_symmetry.space_group_name_H-M   'P 1'
#
loop_
_entity.id
_entity.type
_entity.pdbx_description
1 polymer ?
#
loop_
_entity_poly.entity_id
_entity_poly.type
_entity_poly.pdbx_seq_one_letter_code
_entity_poly.pdbx_strand_id
1 'polypeptide(L)'
;MVAVALLLLSGCGSEKASQTNKEKESEKEVVIKSKPVIMFFGNSITAGYGLDIDQAFPALIQKKLDSLGYNYQVVNAGLSGETTAAGINRIDWVLRTVPEIFVLELGANDGLRGLKLAETKKNLQSIIDRVKEINPETKILLTGMEVPPNLGDNYATEFRSLFAELAQENDIAFLRFILDGVAGNPSLNLADGIHPTPEGHLIVAESVWAALKPLLPKPSS
;
A
#
# COMPACT_ATOMS: atom_id res chain seq x y z
N MET A 1 54.06 55.01 -25.31
CA MET A 1 54.19 55.79 -26.56
C MET A 1 53.04 55.45 -27.45
N VAL A 2 52.37 56.51 -27.89
CA VAL A 2 51.42 56.72 -28.97
C VAL A 2 49.99 56.20 -28.65
N ALA A 3 49.05 56.94 -28.21
CA ALA A 3 48.39 58.18 -28.54
C ALA A 3 47.55 58.16 -29.82
N VAL A 4 46.30 58.67 -29.65
CA VAL A 4 45.39 59.33 -30.60
C VAL A 4 44.44 58.42 -31.36
N ALA A 5 43.20 58.70 -31.58
CA ALA A 5 42.36 59.90 -31.44
C ALA A 5 40.85 59.55 -31.47
N LEU A 6 40.13 60.47 -30.92
CA LEU A 6 38.67 60.69 -30.89
C LEU A 6 38.10 60.90 -32.31
N LEU A 7 36.89 60.45 -32.58
CA LEU A 7 35.99 61.11 -33.51
C LEU A 7 34.53 60.82 -33.15
N LEU A 8 33.86 61.89 -32.72
CA LEU A 8 32.39 61.95 -32.49
C LEU A 8 31.70 62.17 -33.85
N LEU A 9 30.57 61.46 -34.06
CA LEU A 9 29.54 61.95 -34.99
C LEU A 9 28.15 61.64 -34.41
N SER A 10 27.42 62.68 -34.19
CA SER A 10 26.02 62.70 -33.77
C SER A 10 25.11 62.37 -34.95
N GLY A 11 24.09 61.57 -34.72
CA GLY A 11 23.01 61.31 -35.65
C GLY A 11 21.70 61.09 -34.87
N CYS A 12 20.86 62.12 -34.81
CA CYS A 12 19.47 62.03 -34.36
C CYS A 12 18.64 61.25 -35.36
N GLY A 13 17.92 60.24 -34.91
CA GLY A 13 16.88 59.58 -35.65
C GLY A 13 15.78 59.10 -34.70
N SER A 14 14.71 59.89 -34.65
CA SER A 14 13.48 59.58 -33.90
C SER A 14 12.72 58.49 -34.63
N GLU A 15 12.58 57.31 -34.02
CA GLU A 15 11.57 56.35 -34.47
C GLU A 15 10.73 55.86 -33.31
N LYS A 16 9.40 55.95 -33.55
CA LYS A 16 8.32 55.61 -32.60
C LYS A 16 8.38 54.17 -32.20
N ALA A 17 8.51 53.92 -30.89
CA ALA A 17 8.29 52.63 -30.29
C ALA A 17 6.83 52.19 -30.43
N SER A 18 6.57 51.21 -31.26
CA SER A 18 5.36 50.41 -31.26
C SER A 18 5.35 49.49 -30.07
N GLN A 19 4.51 49.77 -29.10
CA GLN A 19 4.25 48.90 -27.98
C GLN A 19 3.44 47.70 -28.46
N THR A 20 4.10 46.59 -28.69
CA THR A 20 3.44 45.28 -28.79
C THR A 20 3.17 44.77 -27.43
N ASN A 21 1.92 44.84 -27.01
CA ASN A 21 1.37 44.17 -25.85
C ASN A 21 1.54 42.65 -26.03
N LYS A 22 2.57 42.06 -25.43
CA LYS A 22 2.62 40.62 -25.22
C LYS A 22 1.71 40.27 -24.06
N GLU A 23 0.51 39.82 -24.37
CA GLU A 23 -0.35 39.08 -23.44
C GLU A 23 0.48 37.89 -22.92
N LYS A 24 0.76 37.95 -21.63
CA LYS A 24 1.24 36.77 -20.91
C LYS A 24 0.05 35.81 -20.79
N GLU A 25 -0.01 34.86 -21.71
CA GLU A 25 -0.76 33.62 -21.47
C GLU A 25 -0.21 32.97 -20.19
N SER A 26 -0.99 33.01 -19.11
CA SER A 26 -0.67 32.26 -17.91
C SER A 26 -0.83 30.79 -18.24
N GLU A 27 0.28 30.10 -18.46
CA GLU A 27 0.31 28.65 -18.44
C GLU A 27 -0.27 28.21 -17.08
N LYS A 28 -1.51 27.72 -17.10
CA LYS A 28 -2.05 26.98 -15.97
C LYS A 28 -1.24 25.71 -15.85
N GLU A 29 -0.35 25.71 -14.87
CA GLU A 29 0.37 24.51 -14.45
C GLU A 29 -0.69 23.44 -14.10
N VAL A 30 -0.84 22.45 -14.98
CA VAL A 30 -1.70 21.30 -14.72
C VAL A 30 -0.98 20.47 -13.67
N VAL A 31 -1.29 20.74 -12.40
CA VAL A 31 -0.85 19.88 -11.29
C VAL A 31 -1.53 18.53 -11.49
N ILE A 32 -0.83 17.60 -12.10
CA ILE A 32 -1.25 16.19 -12.17
C ILE A 32 -1.22 15.67 -10.74
N LYS A 33 -2.37 15.70 -10.07
CA LYS A 33 -2.53 15.14 -8.74
C LYS A 33 -2.33 13.63 -8.88
N SER A 34 -1.27 13.09 -8.27
CA SER A 34 -1.03 11.65 -8.25
C SER A 34 -2.25 10.93 -7.67
N LYS A 35 -2.56 9.74 -8.19
CA LYS A 35 -3.66 8.93 -7.65
C LYS A 35 -3.36 8.59 -6.18
N PRO A 36 -4.37 8.64 -5.31
CA PRO A 36 -4.22 8.12 -3.96
C PRO A 36 -3.84 6.63 -3.99
N VAL A 37 -3.05 6.21 -3.01
CA VAL A 37 -2.47 4.86 -2.97
C VAL A 37 -3.19 3.99 -1.94
N ILE A 38 -3.51 2.77 -2.35
CA ILE A 38 -3.83 1.66 -1.46
C ILE A 38 -2.60 0.76 -1.43
N MET A 39 -1.94 0.67 -0.29
CA MET A 39 -0.74 -0.13 -0.12
C MET A 39 -1.04 -1.43 0.59
N PHE A 40 -0.66 -2.54 -0.02
CA PHE A 40 -0.72 -3.86 0.58
C PHE A 40 0.67 -4.24 1.10
N PHE A 41 0.85 -4.21 2.41
CA PHE A 41 2.09 -4.55 3.08
C PHE A 41 1.93 -5.92 3.75
N GLY A 42 2.65 -6.92 3.26
CA GLY A 42 2.44 -8.29 3.68
C GLY A 42 3.55 -9.24 3.28
N ASN A 43 3.27 -10.52 3.49
CA ASN A 43 4.19 -11.62 3.21
C ASN A 43 3.96 -12.26 1.82
N SER A 44 4.12 -13.59 1.72
CA SER A 44 3.95 -14.35 0.48
C SER A 44 2.52 -14.35 -0.07
N ILE A 45 1.51 -14.22 0.79
CA ILE A 45 0.10 -14.15 0.36
C ILE A 45 -0.12 -12.84 -0.40
N THR A 46 0.35 -11.72 0.14
CA THR A 46 0.30 -10.41 -0.53
C THR A 46 1.15 -10.41 -1.79
N ALA A 47 2.36 -10.98 -1.75
CA ALA A 47 3.26 -11.05 -2.90
C ALA A 47 2.68 -11.87 -4.07
N GLY A 48 1.79 -12.82 -3.80
CA GLY A 48 1.29 -13.78 -4.78
C GLY A 48 2.33 -14.87 -5.10
N TYR A 49 2.91 -15.47 -4.04
CA TYR A 49 3.94 -16.51 -4.21
C TYR A 49 3.49 -17.63 -5.15
N GLY A 50 4.35 -17.93 -6.13
CA GLY A 50 4.11 -18.99 -7.11
C GLY A 50 3.15 -18.63 -8.25
N LEU A 51 2.68 -17.39 -8.31
CA LEU A 51 1.75 -16.90 -9.33
C LEU A 51 2.36 -15.80 -10.19
N ASP A 52 1.75 -15.53 -11.32
CA ASP A 52 1.99 -14.28 -12.06
C ASP A 52 1.47 -13.09 -11.27
N ILE A 53 2.12 -11.94 -11.39
CA ILE A 53 1.85 -10.76 -10.58
C ILE A 53 0.40 -10.24 -10.72
N ASP A 54 -0.22 -10.45 -11.87
CA ASP A 54 -1.59 -10.03 -12.18
C ASP A 54 -2.67 -10.99 -11.65
N GLN A 55 -2.27 -12.14 -11.09
CA GLN A 55 -3.12 -13.13 -10.43
C GLN A 55 -3.15 -12.94 -8.90
N ALA A 56 -2.19 -12.22 -8.33
CA ALA A 56 -2.15 -11.92 -6.91
C ALA A 56 -3.34 -11.04 -6.50
N PHE A 57 -3.91 -11.27 -5.30
CA PHE A 57 -5.10 -10.55 -4.86
C PHE A 57 -4.99 -9.02 -4.88
N PRO A 58 -3.82 -8.36 -4.65
CA PRO A 58 -3.73 -6.91 -4.79
C PRO A 58 -3.98 -6.44 -6.23
N ALA A 59 -3.51 -7.18 -7.23
CA ALA A 59 -3.77 -6.87 -8.64
C ALA A 59 -5.25 -7.08 -9.00
N LEU A 60 -5.91 -8.10 -8.43
CA LEU A 60 -7.35 -8.33 -8.59
C LEU A 60 -8.16 -7.18 -7.96
N ILE A 61 -7.72 -6.65 -6.81
CA ILE A 61 -8.31 -5.44 -6.19
C ILE A 61 -8.13 -4.22 -7.12
N GLN A 62 -6.97 -4.03 -7.76
CA GLN A 62 -6.79 -2.95 -8.74
C GLN A 62 -7.79 -3.07 -9.89
N LYS A 63 -7.91 -4.26 -10.48
CA LYS A 63 -8.89 -4.52 -11.57
C LYS A 63 -10.33 -4.18 -11.13
N LYS A 64 -10.67 -4.51 -9.88
CA LYS A 64 -11.99 -4.24 -9.31
C LYS A 64 -12.22 -2.74 -9.07
N LEU A 65 -11.23 -2.02 -8.54
CA LEU A 65 -11.28 -0.56 -8.38
C LEU A 65 -11.50 0.13 -9.72
N ASP A 66 -10.73 -0.24 -10.74
CA ASP A 66 -10.82 0.34 -12.08
C ASP A 66 -12.21 0.09 -12.70
N SER A 67 -12.75 -1.15 -12.56
CA SER A 67 -14.07 -1.51 -13.08
C SER A 67 -15.22 -0.75 -12.43
N LEU A 68 -15.04 -0.30 -11.19
CA LEU A 68 -16.03 0.45 -10.41
C LEU A 68 -15.79 1.97 -10.45
N GLY A 69 -14.81 2.44 -11.22
CA GLY A 69 -14.52 3.86 -11.42
C GLY A 69 -13.82 4.55 -10.24
N TYR A 70 -13.20 3.79 -9.33
CA TYR A 70 -12.38 4.34 -8.27
C TYR A 70 -11.01 4.77 -8.81
N ASN A 71 -10.60 6.01 -8.55
CA ASN A 71 -9.33 6.54 -9.03
C ASN A 71 -8.20 6.30 -8.00
N TYR A 72 -7.88 5.03 -7.74
CA TYR A 72 -6.81 4.62 -6.84
C TYR A 72 -5.70 3.88 -7.58
N GLN A 73 -4.49 3.92 -7.02
CA GLN A 73 -3.37 3.07 -7.41
C GLN A 73 -3.11 2.05 -6.29
N VAL A 74 -3.10 0.78 -6.65
CA VAL A 74 -2.68 -0.30 -5.74
C VAL A 74 -1.17 -0.48 -5.82
N VAL A 75 -0.52 -0.56 -4.66
CA VAL A 75 0.89 -0.90 -4.52
C VAL A 75 0.98 -2.22 -3.77
N ASN A 76 1.52 -3.24 -4.43
CA ASN A 76 1.83 -4.52 -3.79
C ASN A 76 3.23 -4.44 -3.18
N ALA A 77 3.29 -4.36 -1.86
CA ALA A 77 4.51 -4.37 -1.06
C ALA A 77 4.67 -5.68 -0.27
N GLY A 78 4.19 -6.79 -0.82
CA GLY A 78 4.38 -8.15 -0.27
C GLY A 78 5.82 -8.62 -0.43
N LEU A 79 6.35 -9.32 0.58
CA LEU A 79 7.66 -9.94 0.55
C LEU A 79 7.60 -11.35 1.13
N SER A 80 7.80 -12.36 0.27
CA SER A 80 7.70 -13.77 0.68
C SER A 80 8.66 -14.12 1.82
N GLY A 81 8.14 -14.86 2.81
CA GLY A 81 8.92 -15.27 3.99
C GLY A 81 9.04 -14.21 5.08
N GLU A 82 8.47 -13.01 4.89
CA GLU A 82 8.60 -11.91 5.83
C GLU A 82 7.89 -12.19 7.16
N THR A 83 8.61 -11.96 8.28
CA THR A 83 8.07 -11.92 9.62
C THR A 83 7.71 -10.49 10.01
N THR A 84 6.98 -10.32 11.11
CA THR A 84 6.67 -8.98 11.63
C THR A 84 7.93 -8.18 11.99
N ALA A 85 8.96 -8.85 12.54
CA ALA A 85 10.25 -8.23 12.83
C ALA A 85 11.00 -7.76 11.56
N ALA A 86 10.92 -8.53 10.48
CA ALA A 86 11.50 -8.12 9.19
C ALA A 86 10.72 -6.94 8.58
N GLY A 87 9.38 -6.94 8.72
CA GLY A 87 8.52 -5.85 8.28
C GLY A 87 8.88 -4.49 8.88
N ILE A 88 9.17 -4.45 10.19
CA ILE A 88 9.64 -3.23 10.86
C ILE A 88 10.88 -2.66 10.18
N ASN A 89 11.83 -3.50 9.79
CA ASN A 89 13.10 -3.03 9.23
C ASN A 89 12.94 -2.36 7.85
N ARG A 90 11.84 -2.60 7.13
CA ARG A 90 11.63 -2.00 5.80
C ARG A 90 10.44 -1.04 5.73
N ILE A 91 9.66 -0.89 6.79
CA ILE A 91 8.43 -0.06 6.74
C ILE A 91 8.73 1.39 6.33
N ASP A 92 9.82 1.98 6.79
CA ASP A 92 10.23 3.35 6.43
C ASP A 92 10.52 3.50 4.94
N TRP A 93 11.09 2.48 4.31
CA TRP A 93 11.32 2.49 2.87
C TRP A 93 10.00 2.41 2.10
N VAL A 94 9.08 1.58 2.54
CA VAL A 94 7.77 1.40 1.93
C VAL A 94 6.93 2.67 2.04
N LEU A 95 6.94 3.33 3.20
CA LEU A 95 6.18 4.56 3.48
C LEU A 95 6.76 5.82 2.83
N ARG A 96 7.83 5.73 2.01
CA ARG A 96 8.22 6.84 1.11
C ARG A 96 7.09 7.20 0.14
N THR A 97 6.23 6.24 -0.19
CA THR A 97 4.94 6.48 -0.82
C THR A 97 3.88 6.45 0.26
N VAL A 98 3.39 7.60 0.68
CA VAL A 98 2.39 7.71 1.74
C VAL A 98 1.03 7.22 1.24
N PRO A 99 0.47 6.14 1.80
CA PRO A 99 -0.82 5.62 1.36
C PRO A 99 -2.00 6.36 1.98
N GLU A 100 -3.13 6.41 1.28
CA GLU A 100 -4.42 6.79 1.88
C GLU A 100 -5.03 5.60 2.65
N ILE A 101 -4.81 4.38 2.15
CA ILE A 101 -5.23 3.15 2.81
C ILE A 101 -4.04 2.19 2.88
N PHE A 102 -3.76 1.68 4.07
CA PHE A 102 -2.69 0.71 4.33
C PHE A 102 -3.31 -0.62 4.78
N VAL A 103 -3.10 -1.67 3.99
CA VAL A 103 -3.55 -3.03 4.32
C VAL A 103 -2.36 -3.80 4.88
N LEU A 104 -2.45 -4.18 6.16
CA LEU A 104 -1.40 -4.90 6.88
C LEU A 104 -1.72 -6.40 6.94
N GLU A 105 -0.92 -7.19 6.23
CA GLU A 105 -1.04 -8.65 6.15
C GLU A 105 0.30 -9.29 6.58
N LEU A 106 0.61 -9.31 7.85
CA LEU A 106 1.82 -9.95 8.40
C LEU A 106 1.48 -10.78 9.64
N GLY A 107 2.40 -11.68 9.98
CA GLY A 107 2.33 -12.52 11.18
C GLY A 107 2.23 -14.01 10.87
N ALA A 108 1.81 -14.42 9.66
CA ALA A 108 1.72 -15.85 9.32
C ALA A 108 3.05 -16.57 9.51
N ASN A 109 4.17 -15.97 9.06
CA ASN A 109 5.50 -16.57 9.24
C ASN A 109 5.96 -16.59 10.69
N ASP A 110 5.52 -15.64 11.52
CA ASP A 110 5.75 -15.67 12.97
C ASP A 110 5.02 -16.86 13.60
N GLY A 111 3.72 -16.99 13.28
CA GLY A 111 2.89 -18.07 13.76
C GLY A 111 3.38 -19.45 13.33
N LEU A 112 3.67 -19.65 12.04
CA LEU A 112 4.17 -20.92 11.51
C LEU A 112 5.53 -21.34 12.12
N ARG A 113 6.34 -20.39 12.55
CA ARG A 113 7.64 -20.63 13.23
C ARG A 113 7.53 -20.73 14.73
N GLY A 114 6.32 -20.61 15.29
CA GLY A 114 6.10 -20.67 16.74
C GLY A 114 6.80 -19.54 17.51
N LEU A 115 6.90 -18.34 16.91
CA LEU A 115 7.55 -17.20 17.57
C LEU A 115 6.68 -16.70 18.75
N LYS A 116 7.29 -15.94 19.66
CA LYS A 116 6.60 -15.39 20.83
C LYS A 116 5.51 -14.40 20.37
N LEU A 117 4.25 -14.67 20.72
CA LEU A 117 3.11 -13.87 20.32
C LEU A 117 3.19 -12.42 20.81
N ALA A 118 3.76 -12.19 21.99
CA ALA A 118 3.99 -10.85 22.51
C ALA A 118 4.91 -10.02 21.60
N GLU A 119 5.95 -10.63 21.00
CA GLU A 119 6.82 -9.94 20.06
C GLU A 119 6.09 -9.69 18.72
N THR A 120 5.31 -10.66 18.24
CA THR A 120 4.48 -10.50 17.04
C THR A 120 3.50 -9.32 17.22
N LYS A 121 2.76 -9.28 18.34
CA LYS A 121 1.83 -8.18 18.66
C LYS A 121 2.55 -6.84 18.72
N LYS A 122 3.68 -6.77 19.44
CA LYS A 122 4.51 -5.56 19.56
C LYS A 122 5.00 -5.06 18.20
N ASN A 123 5.45 -5.96 17.35
CA ASN A 123 5.97 -5.61 16.02
C ASN A 123 4.86 -5.07 15.12
N LEU A 124 3.67 -5.70 15.11
CA LEU A 124 2.50 -5.23 14.37
C LEU A 124 2.06 -3.85 14.88
N GLN A 125 2.03 -3.64 16.22
CA GLN A 125 1.75 -2.33 16.80
C GLN A 125 2.74 -1.27 16.33
N SER A 126 4.04 -1.58 16.34
CA SER A 126 5.07 -0.63 15.87
C SER A 126 4.90 -0.26 14.39
N ILE A 127 4.45 -1.19 13.55
CA ILE A 127 4.12 -0.91 12.14
C ILE A 127 2.92 0.04 12.06
N ILE A 128 1.85 -0.23 12.82
CA ILE A 128 0.65 0.61 12.87
C ILE A 128 1.00 2.03 13.35
N ASP A 129 1.78 2.13 14.42
CA ASP A 129 2.23 3.41 14.98
C ASP A 129 3.03 4.20 13.94
N ARG A 130 3.94 3.52 13.21
CA ARG A 130 4.75 4.16 12.19
C ARG A 130 3.92 4.68 11.01
N VAL A 131 2.91 3.95 10.58
CA VAL A 131 1.97 4.41 9.54
C VAL A 131 1.23 5.66 10.00
N LYS A 132 0.70 5.66 11.23
CA LYS A 132 -0.03 6.79 11.82
C LYS A 132 0.88 8.01 12.08
N GLU A 133 2.15 7.77 12.43
CA GLU A 133 3.14 8.84 12.60
C GLU A 133 3.44 9.57 11.29
N ILE A 134 3.56 8.83 10.17
CA ILE A 134 3.80 9.42 8.84
C ILE A 134 2.58 10.19 8.35
N ASN A 135 1.38 9.60 8.50
CA ASN A 135 0.13 10.26 8.16
C ASN A 135 -1.02 9.75 9.06
N PRO A 136 -1.46 10.55 10.03
CA PRO A 136 -2.56 10.18 10.93
C PRO A 136 -3.89 9.87 10.22
N GLU A 137 -4.10 10.42 9.02
CA GLU A 137 -5.30 10.22 8.22
C GLU A 137 -5.31 8.91 7.42
N THR A 138 -4.17 8.19 7.36
CA THR A 138 -4.10 6.89 6.69
C THR A 138 -5.04 5.91 7.38
N LYS A 139 -6.00 5.38 6.61
CA LYS A 139 -6.89 4.33 7.07
C LYS A 139 -6.15 3.00 7.04
N ILE A 140 -6.27 2.22 8.11
CA ILE A 140 -5.59 0.94 8.22
C ILE A 140 -6.61 -0.20 8.21
N LEU A 141 -6.36 -1.22 7.40
CA LEU A 141 -7.05 -2.50 7.43
C LEU A 141 -6.05 -3.56 7.89
N LEU A 142 -6.24 -4.09 9.09
CA LEU A 142 -5.47 -5.23 9.58
C LEU A 142 -6.16 -6.53 9.13
N THR A 143 -5.39 -7.47 8.59
CA THR A 143 -5.90 -8.80 8.26
C THR A 143 -5.44 -9.82 9.30
N GLY A 144 -6.38 -10.54 9.86
CA GLY A 144 -6.11 -11.64 10.78
C GLY A 144 -5.59 -12.87 10.05
N MET A 145 -4.82 -13.65 10.80
CA MET A 145 -4.24 -14.90 10.37
C MET A 145 -4.60 -16.03 11.34
N GLU A 146 -4.57 -17.25 10.84
CA GLU A 146 -4.69 -18.45 11.63
C GLU A 146 -3.49 -19.37 11.36
N VAL A 147 -3.15 -20.20 12.32
CA VAL A 147 -2.12 -21.23 12.18
C VAL A 147 -2.72 -22.61 12.41
N PRO A 148 -2.16 -23.68 11.81
CA PRO A 148 -2.58 -25.04 12.09
C PRO A 148 -2.41 -25.38 13.58
N PRO A 149 -3.26 -26.27 14.13
CA PRO A 149 -3.26 -26.61 15.56
C PRO A 149 -2.04 -27.45 16.00
N ASN A 150 -1.11 -27.76 15.10
CA ASN A 150 0.09 -28.55 15.38
C ASN A 150 1.06 -27.90 16.41
N LEU A 151 0.90 -26.61 16.69
CA LEU A 151 1.62 -25.88 17.74
C LEU A 151 0.86 -25.85 19.08
N GLY A 152 -0.27 -26.54 19.15
CA GLY A 152 -1.16 -26.60 20.31
C GLY A 152 -2.28 -25.59 20.25
N ASP A 153 -3.46 -25.98 20.77
CA ASP A 153 -4.69 -25.19 20.70
C ASP A 153 -4.59 -23.83 21.40
N ASN A 154 -3.86 -23.77 22.51
CA ASN A 154 -3.65 -22.51 23.22
C ASN A 154 -2.92 -21.50 22.35
N TYR A 155 -1.79 -21.90 21.74
CA TYR A 155 -1.02 -21.03 20.86
C TYR A 155 -1.86 -20.56 19.64
N ALA A 156 -2.58 -21.49 18.98
CA ALA A 156 -3.42 -21.16 17.85
C ALA A 156 -4.55 -20.17 18.22
N THR A 157 -5.15 -20.36 19.41
CA THR A 157 -6.19 -19.48 19.91
C THR A 157 -5.64 -18.08 20.24
N GLU A 158 -4.55 -18.00 20.98
CA GLU A 158 -3.90 -16.74 21.32
C GLU A 158 -3.41 -16.02 20.04
N PHE A 159 -2.81 -16.75 19.09
CA PHE A 159 -2.38 -16.20 17.81
C PHE A 159 -3.53 -15.54 17.03
N ARG A 160 -4.68 -16.19 16.95
CA ARG A 160 -5.87 -15.63 16.30
C ARG A 160 -6.41 -14.40 17.03
N SER A 161 -6.46 -14.45 18.37
CA SER A 161 -7.01 -13.38 19.20
C SER A 161 -6.20 -12.09 19.12
N LEU A 162 -4.86 -12.18 19.00
CA LEU A 162 -3.98 -11.03 19.01
C LEU A 162 -4.31 -9.99 17.91
N PHE A 163 -4.76 -10.44 16.74
CA PHE A 163 -5.10 -9.53 15.63
C PHE A 163 -6.39 -8.75 15.92
N ALA A 164 -7.42 -9.44 16.46
CA ALA A 164 -8.69 -8.80 16.84
C ALA A 164 -8.48 -7.79 17.96
N GLU A 165 -7.70 -8.15 18.99
CA GLU A 165 -7.32 -7.25 20.08
C GLU A 165 -6.59 -6.02 19.54
N LEU A 166 -5.58 -6.23 18.69
CA LEU A 166 -4.78 -5.15 18.11
C LEU A 166 -5.64 -4.19 17.27
N ALA A 167 -6.57 -4.72 16.48
CA ALA A 167 -7.48 -3.91 15.69
C ALA A 167 -8.40 -3.07 16.59
N GLN A 168 -8.93 -3.65 17.67
CA GLN A 168 -9.76 -2.96 18.64
C GLN A 168 -8.98 -1.89 19.42
N GLU A 169 -7.77 -2.20 19.89
CA GLU A 169 -6.90 -1.27 20.63
C GLU A 169 -6.54 -0.03 19.80
N ASN A 170 -6.48 -0.16 18.48
CA ASN A 170 -6.09 0.91 17.55
C ASN A 170 -7.26 1.59 16.83
N ASP A 171 -8.50 1.12 17.04
CA ASP A 171 -9.70 1.58 16.32
C ASP A 171 -9.51 1.57 14.80
N ILE A 172 -9.04 0.42 14.27
CA ILE A 172 -8.78 0.20 12.84
C ILE A 172 -9.67 -0.88 12.26
N ALA A 173 -9.86 -0.85 10.94
CA ALA A 173 -10.63 -1.87 10.23
C ALA A 173 -9.96 -3.24 10.35
N PHE A 174 -10.79 -4.30 10.43
CA PHE A 174 -10.31 -5.65 10.65
C PHE A 174 -10.99 -6.67 9.72
N LEU A 175 -10.19 -7.48 9.05
CA LEU A 175 -10.60 -8.70 8.37
C LEU A 175 -10.19 -9.90 9.21
N ARG A 176 -11.16 -10.64 9.77
CA ARG A 176 -10.91 -11.71 10.74
C ARG A 176 -9.90 -12.76 10.29
N PHE A 177 -10.03 -13.26 9.06
CA PHE A 177 -9.12 -14.26 8.49
C PHE A 177 -9.03 -14.09 6.96
N ILE A 178 -7.84 -13.73 6.47
CA ILE A 178 -7.66 -13.43 5.04
C ILE A 178 -7.83 -14.66 4.14
N LEU A 179 -7.53 -15.88 4.65
CA LEU A 179 -7.65 -17.14 3.92
C LEU A 179 -8.96 -17.88 4.21
N ASP A 180 -9.98 -17.19 4.71
CA ASP A 180 -11.30 -17.80 4.95
C ASP A 180 -11.87 -18.35 3.64
N GLY A 181 -12.34 -19.64 3.69
CA GLY A 181 -12.80 -20.36 2.52
C GLY A 181 -11.70 -20.91 1.58
N VAL A 182 -10.43 -20.61 1.85
CA VAL A 182 -9.27 -21.07 1.04
C VAL A 182 -8.39 -22.03 1.82
N ALA A 183 -8.02 -21.68 3.05
CA ALA A 183 -7.13 -22.47 3.88
C ALA A 183 -7.66 -23.91 4.06
N GLY A 184 -6.77 -24.88 3.92
CA GLY A 184 -7.09 -26.30 4.09
C GLY A 184 -7.89 -26.94 2.91
N ASN A 185 -8.20 -26.20 1.86
CA ASN A 185 -8.81 -26.74 0.65
C ASN A 185 -7.72 -27.04 -0.40
N PRO A 186 -7.43 -28.32 -0.72
CA PRO A 186 -6.34 -28.67 -1.64
C PRO A 186 -6.52 -28.11 -3.06
N SER A 187 -7.75 -27.86 -3.52
CA SER A 187 -8.01 -27.31 -4.87
C SER A 187 -7.77 -25.80 -4.95
N LEU A 188 -7.69 -25.10 -3.80
CA LEU A 188 -7.50 -23.66 -3.69
C LEU A 188 -6.11 -23.27 -3.20
N ASN A 189 -5.26 -24.28 -2.91
CA ASN A 189 -3.88 -24.07 -2.46
C ASN A 189 -2.90 -24.78 -3.39
N LEU A 190 -1.71 -24.21 -3.55
CA LEU A 190 -0.60 -24.84 -4.27
C LEU A 190 -0.21 -26.16 -3.59
N ALA A 191 0.70 -26.91 -4.22
CA ALA A 191 1.15 -28.20 -3.71
C ALA A 191 1.75 -28.19 -2.29
N ASP A 192 2.15 -27.01 -1.81
CA ASP A 192 2.64 -26.82 -0.44
C ASP A 192 1.53 -26.77 0.62
N GLY A 193 0.27 -26.65 0.20
CA GLY A 193 -0.91 -26.59 1.07
C GLY A 193 -1.06 -25.30 1.87
N ILE A 194 -0.25 -24.28 1.57
CA ILE A 194 -0.18 -23.01 2.32
C ILE A 194 -0.58 -21.82 1.45
N HIS A 195 -0.02 -21.76 0.23
CA HIS A 195 -0.20 -20.62 -0.65
C HIS A 195 -1.39 -20.83 -1.59
N PRO A 196 -2.30 -19.83 -1.73
CA PRO A 196 -3.45 -19.96 -2.59
C PRO A 196 -3.09 -20.11 -4.08
N THR A 197 -3.89 -20.89 -4.82
CA THR A 197 -3.88 -20.90 -6.30
C THR A 197 -4.45 -19.58 -6.85
N PRO A 198 -4.42 -19.33 -8.18
CA PRO A 198 -5.14 -18.20 -8.78
C PRO A 198 -6.62 -18.16 -8.38
N GLU A 199 -7.31 -19.29 -8.31
CA GLU A 199 -8.70 -19.41 -7.87
C GLU A 199 -8.84 -19.06 -6.38
N GLY A 200 -7.89 -19.51 -5.54
CA GLY A 200 -7.81 -19.11 -4.13
C GLY A 200 -7.64 -17.61 -3.98
N HIS A 201 -6.80 -16.98 -4.80
CA HIS A 201 -6.61 -15.52 -4.78
C HIS A 201 -7.85 -14.73 -5.20
N LEU A 202 -8.74 -15.27 -6.04
CA LEU A 202 -10.05 -14.66 -6.32
C LEU A 202 -10.91 -14.57 -5.05
N ILE A 203 -10.94 -15.65 -4.25
CA ILE A 203 -11.69 -15.68 -2.99
C ILE A 203 -11.08 -14.71 -1.96
N VAL A 204 -9.75 -14.72 -1.83
CA VAL A 204 -9.02 -13.75 -0.99
C VAL A 204 -9.34 -12.32 -1.41
N ALA A 205 -9.35 -12.01 -2.71
CA ALA A 205 -9.67 -10.68 -3.22
C ALA A 205 -11.10 -10.25 -2.84
N GLU A 206 -12.10 -11.15 -2.90
CA GLU A 206 -13.46 -10.82 -2.49
C GLU A 206 -13.57 -10.57 -0.98
N SER A 207 -12.90 -11.37 -0.15
CA SER A 207 -12.87 -11.18 1.30
C SER A 207 -12.21 -9.85 1.69
N VAL A 208 -11.06 -9.55 1.08
CA VAL A 208 -10.35 -8.27 1.27
C VAL A 208 -11.19 -7.10 0.76
N TRP A 209 -11.83 -7.23 -0.41
CA TRP A 209 -12.71 -6.20 -0.95
C TRP A 209 -13.87 -5.86 -0.02
N ALA A 210 -14.50 -6.86 0.58
CA ALA A 210 -15.61 -6.65 1.52
C ALA A 210 -15.19 -5.79 2.73
N ALA A 211 -13.96 -5.98 3.24
CA ALA A 211 -13.41 -5.22 4.36
C ALA A 211 -12.83 -3.85 3.93
N LEU A 212 -12.30 -3.74 2.70
CA LEU A 212 -11.69 -2.53 2.15
C LEU A 212 -12.73 -1.49 1.69
N LYS A 213 -13.83 -1.96 1.08
CA LYS A 213 -14.84 -1.09 0.48
C LYS A 213 -15.41 -0.01 1.42
N PRO A 214 -15.68 -0.28 2.71
CA PRO A 214 -16.15 0.75 3.65
C PRO A 214 -15.15 1.87 3.90
N LEU A 215 -13.85 1.66 3.63
CA LEU A 215 -12.80 2.65 3.80
C LEU A 215 -12.67 3.59 2.61
N LEU A 216 -13.22 3.20 1.46
CA LEU A 216 -13.19 4.01 0.22
C LEU A 216 -14.23 5.14 0.30
N PRO A 217 -13.96 6.30 -0.29
CA PRO A 217 -14.99 7.31 -0.52
C PRO A 217 -16.07 6.75 -1.45
N LYS A 218 -17.26 7.35 -1.44
CA LYS A 218 -18.25 7.01 -2.45
C LYS A 218 -17.69 7.32 -3.83
N PRO A 219 -17.93 6.45 -4.85
CA PRO A 219 -17.51 6.75 -6.22
C PRO A 219 -18.05 8.12 -6.65
N SER A 220 -17.21 8.89 -7.33
CA SER A 220 -17.68 10.13 -7.96
C SER A 220 -18.70 9.77 -9.03
N SER A 221 -19.93 10.25 -8.89
CA SER A 221 -21.02 10.12 -9.88
C SER A 221 -20.71 10.92 -11.14
#